data_9edda3bdd5877f852cc3b67a61a470ee
#
_entry.id   9edda3bdd5877f852cc3b67a61a470ee
#
_cell.length_a   1.000
_cell.length_b   1.000
_cell.length_c   1.000
_cell.angle_alpha   90.00
_cell.angle_beta   90.00
_cell.angle_gamma   90.00
#
_symmetry.space_group_name_H-M   'P 1'
#
loop_
_entity.id
_entity.type
_entity.pdbx_description
1 polymer ?
#
loop_
_entity_poly.entity_id
_entity_poly.type
_entity_poly.pdbx_seq_one_letter_code
_entity_poly.pdbx_strand_id
1 'polypeptide(L)'
;MLGVSTTGNATLIAYDDKPILATDPWFGDENPAYFGSWGLSHRIPPACKADIVSAKYIWFSHGHPDHLNGDSLNQIRGSRILLADHVGGRIAHDLSAQGFDVTILPDRKWVELSPRIRVFCIATMIQDSVLLIEVNKRLFVDLNDAGSRDCTLLIRNIVAGYRHSYMMCLSGYGDADMINFYDENGVFVAPPAGQKPPVGRQISLRALSLGIRNAIPFSSFHSYQRTDSIWAQNYVTPLDEYARGFDHKNHNFIPPFSHIDCVTGDITPLNPPSTETVVRRPEDFGDNWSDVLERGDLDKLSHYFRSRELVRDYLSFINVRVGGRDNFISLDGKKDRGITFEVPRASLMAAVDYEIFDDLLIGNFMKTTLHRIGSLYDGDFNFAVTKFGDNGQAKTHREVDAYLREYRQRAGTDWYYHRLYENLLDRVRSMAIAYLPRESPTWHAAYQVYRMLVASRH
;
A
#
# COMPACT_ATOMS: atom_id res chain seq x y z
N MET A 1 -27.57 5.61 -13.94
CA MET A 1 -26.35 6.34 -13.57
C MET A 1 -25.17 5.69 -14.28
N LEU A 2 -24.30 6.47 -14.91
CA LEU A 2 -23.09 5.98 -15.55
C LEU A 2 -21.92 6.85 -15.04
N GLY A 3 -21.12 6.34 -14.17
CA GLY A 3 -20.13 7.16 -13.49
C GLY A 3 -19.26 6.38 -12.52
N VAL A 4 -18.49 7.12 -11.73
CA VAL A 4 -17.56 6.59 -10.72
C VAL A 4 -17.69 7.40 -9.45
N SER A 5 -17.76 6.74 -8.30
CA SER A 5 -17.66 7.38 -6.98
C SER A 5 -16.42 6.89 -6.24
N THR A 6 -15.72 7.79 -5.53
CA THR A 6 -14.65 7.43 -4.61
C THR A 6 -15.10 7.64 -3.17
N THR A 7 -14.80 6.70 -2.28
CA THR A 7 -15.20 6.71 -0.88
C THR A 7 -14.28 5.85 0.00
N GLY A 8 -14.44 5.88 1.30
CA GLY A 8 -13.65 5.07 2.23
C GLY A 8 -12.15 5.37 2.17
N ASN A 9 -11.31 4.36 2.34
CA ASN A 9 -9.86 4.49 2.20
C ASN A 9 -9.42 4.42 0.73
N ALA A 10 -9.71 3.30 0.08
CA ALA A 10 -9.28 2.97 -1.28
C ALA A 10 -10.43 2.41 -2.14
N THR A 11 -11.64 2.87 -1.91
CA THR A 11 -12.82 2.33 -2.61
C THR A 11 -13.27 3.23 -3.74
N LEU A 12 -13.25 2.69 -4.96
CA LEU A 12 -13.92 3.22 -6.12
C LEU A 12 -15.14 2.36 -6.43
N ILE A 13 -16.29 2.98 -6.73
CA ILE A 13 -17.50 2.30 -7.20
C ILE A 13 -17.76 2.72 -8.64
N ALA A 14 -17.79 1.78 -9.58
CA ALA A 14 -18.12 2.04 -10.98
C ALA A 14 -19.55 1.58 -11.30
N TYR A 15 -20.30 2.46 -11.94
CA TYR A 15 -21.71 2.30 -12.23
C TYR A 15 -21.99 2.18 -13.73
N ASP A 16 -22.81 1.19 -14.09
CA ASP A 16 -23.47 1.02 -15.39
C ASP A 16 -24.95 0.73 -15.14
N ASP A 17 -25.72 1.81 -14.93
CA ASP A 17 -27.08 1.89 -14.41
C ASP A 17 -27.23 1.38 -12.95
N LYS A 18 -26.39 0.47 -12.52
CA LYS A 18 -26.27 -0.08 -11.17
C LYS A 18 -24.79 -0.24 -10.80
N PRO A 19 -24.46 -0.49 -9.53
CA PRO A 19 -23.09 -0.80 -9.12
C PRO A 19 -22.61 -2.08 -9.82
N ILE A 20 -21.50 -1.98 -10.56
CA ILE A 20 -20.88 -3.10 -11.27
C ILE A 20 -19.61 -3.56 -10.58
N LEU A 21 -18.74 -2.62 -10.21
CA LEU A 21 -17.45 -2.89 -9.58
C LEU A 21 -17.30 -2.01 -8.36
N ALA A 22 -16.79 -2.56 -7.25
CA ALA A 22 -16.20 -1.79 -6.17
C ALA A 22 -14.77 -2.28 -5.91
N THR A 23 -13.83 -1.36 -5.58
CA THR A 23 -12.44 -1.70 -5.27
C THR A 23 -12.21 -1.59 -3.76
N ASP A 24 -11.37 -2.49 -3.21
CA ASP A 24 -10.80 -2.43 -1.85
C ASP A 24 -11.78 -1.95 -0.76
N PRO A 25 -12.94 -2.56 -0.57
CA PRO A 25 -13.93 -2.09 0.39
C PRO A 25 -13.53 -2.43 1.82
N TRP A 26 -13.00 -1.44 2.54
CA TRP A 26 -12.80 -1.50 3.97
C TRP A 26 -13.86 -0.62 4.66
N PHE A 27 -14.77 -1.25 5.42
CA PHE A 27 -15.88 -0.53 6.05
C PHE A 27 -15.52 0.23 7.33
N GLY A 28 -14.43 -0.12 8.00
CA GLY A 28 -13.71 0.66 9.00
C GLY A 28 -14.36 0.92 10.35
N ASP A 29 -15.66 1.12 10.43
CA ASP A 29 -16.34 1.62 11.64
C ASP A 29 -16.17 0.68 12.86
N GLU A 30 -16.32 -0.63 12.66
CA GLU A 30 -16.17 -1.67 13.69
C GLU A 30 -15.04 -2.67 13.31
N ASN A 31 -14.40 -2.45 12.18
CA ASN A 31 -13.46 -3.37 11.56
C ASN A 31 -12.09 -2.69 11.40
N PRO A 32 -11.33 -2.50 12.49
CA PRO A 32 -10.04 -1.85 12.45
C PRO A 32 -9.03 -2.67 11.63
N ALA A 33 -8.09 -1.96 11.01
CA ALA A 33 -6.97 -2.57 10.31
C ALA A 33 -5.71 -2.63 11.20
N TYR A 34 -4.73 -3.46 10.80
CA TYR A 34 -3.41 -3.56 11.44
C TYR A 34 -3.48 -3.78 12.96
N PHE A 35 -4.10 -4.90 13.37
CA PHE A 35 -4.25 -5.27 14.78
C PHE A 35 -4.92 -4.19 15.65
N GLY A 36 -5.87 -3.47 15.05
CA GLY A 36 -6.58 -2.41 15.75
C GLY A 36 -5.91 -1.04 15.70
N SER A 37 -4.77 -0.89 15.02
CA SER A 37 -4.06 0.39 14.96
C SER A 37 -4.81 1.45 14.15
N TRP A 38 -5.43 1.06 13.03
CA TRP A 38 -6.06 2.01 12.11
C TRP A 38 -7.59 1.92 12.11
N GLY A 39 -8.25 3.08 12.07
CA GLY A 39 -9.65 3.26 11.77
C GLY A 39 -9.84 4.19 10.57
N LEU A 40 -11.00 4.20 9.92
CA LEU A 40 -11.30 5.15 8.84
C LEU A 40 -11.40 6.58 9.39
N SER A 41 -10.76 7.53 8.72
CA SER A 41 -10.84 8.96 9.07
C SER A 41 -12.16 9.62 8.70
N HIS A 42 -12.92 9.04 7.77
CA HIS A 42 -14.22 9.55 7.30
C HIS A 42 -15.21 8.39 7.14
N ARG A 43 -16.46 8.63 7.49
CA ARG A 43 -17.54 7.64 7.36
C ARG A 43 -17.88 7.40 5.90
N ILE A 44 -18.07 6.15 5.52
CA ILE A 44 -18.62 5.84 4.20
C ILE A 44 -20.11 6.23 4.17
N PRO A 45 -20.55 7.07 3.21
CA PRO A 45 -21.97 7.42 3.11
C PRO A 45 -22.85 6.15 2.99
N PRO A 46 -24.00 6.09 3.69
CA PRO A 46 -24.85 4.89 3.67
C PRO A 46 -25.25 4.41 2.28
N ALA A 47 -25.49 5.33 1.34
CA ALA A 47 -25.78 4.99 -0.05
C ALA A 47 -24.56 4.31 -0.72
N CYS A 48 -23.35 4.85 -0.53
CA CYS A 48 -22.14 4.22 -1.06
C CYS A 48 -21.89 2.84 -0.43
N LYS A 49 -22.14 2.68 0.88
CA LYS A 49 -22.05 1.37 1.54
C LYS A 49 -23.01 0.35 0.94
N ALA A 50 -24.25 0.75 0.70
CA ALA A 50 -25.26 -0.10 0.03
C ALA A 50 -24.83 -0.46 -1.40
N ASP A 51 -24.27 0.49 -2.15
CA ASP A 51 -23.76 0.27 -3.50
C ASP A 51 -22.58 -0.70 -3.52
N ILE A 52 -21.63 -0.59 -2.57
CA ILE A 52 -20.53 -1.55 -2.42
C ILE A 52 -21.05 -2.95 -2.18
N VAL A 53 -21.97 -3.12 -1.23
CA VAL A 53 -22.55 -4.44 -0.88
C VAL A 53 -23.32 -5.05 -2.03
N SER A 54 -23.94 -4.24 -2.88
CA SER A 54 -24.72 -4.70 -4.05
C SER A 54 -23.91 -4.78 -5.35
N ALA A 55 -22.63 -4.39 -5.34
CA ALA A 55 -21.78 -4.46 -6.52
C ALA A 55 -21.62 -5.89 -7.02
N LYS A 56 -21.71 -6.07 -8.34
CA LYS A 56 -21.58 -7.40 -8.95
C LYS A 56 -20.20 -8.00 -8.77
N TYR A 57 -19.18 -7.14 -8.79
CA TYR A 57 -17.76 -7.49 -8.65
C TYR A 57 -17.10 -6.67 -7.56
N ILE A 58 -16.24 -7.32 -6.77
CA ILE A 58 -15.33 -6.66 -5.85
C ILE A 58 -13.90 -6.98 -6.28
N TRP A 59 -13.08 -5.97 -6.48
CA TRP A 59 -11.67 -6.16 -6.75
C TRP A 59 -10.84 -5.79 -5.53
N PHE A 60 -9.84 -6.63 -5.21
CA PHE A 60 -8.84 -6.35 -4.21
C PHE A 60 -7.48 -6.17 -4.86
N SER A 61 -6.82 -5.07 -4.53
CA SER A 61 -5.49 -4.73 -5.04
C SER A 61 -4.39 -5.60 -4.44
N HIS A 62 -4.50 -5.87 -3.13
CA HIS A 62 -3.54 -6.63 -2.34
C HIS A 62 -4.14 -7.05 -0.99
N GLY A 63 -3.31 -7.68 -0.13
CA GLY A 63 -3.78 -8.33 1.10
C GLY A 63 -3.75 -7.49 2.36
N HIS A 64 -3.38 -6.21 2.33
CA HIS A 64 -3.37 -5.38 3.54
C HIS A 64 -4.78 -5.15 4.09
N PRO A 65 -4.96 -5.11 5.42
CA PRO A 65 -6.29 -5.11 6.05
C PRO A 65 -7.07 -3.81 5.91
N ASP A 66 -6.49 -2.72 5.45
CA ASP A 66 -7.17 -1.49 5.05
C ASP A 66 -7.68 -1.50 3.59
N HIS A 67 -7.41 -2.59 2.88
CA HIS A 67 -7.92 -2.94 1.55
C HIS A 67 -8.74 -4.22 1.61
N LEU A 68 -8.11 -5.36 1.89
CA LEU A 68 -8.77 -6.65 2.09
C LEU A 68 -8.97 -6.87 3.59
N ASN A 69 -10.06 -6.33 4.12
CA ASN A 69 -10.39 -6.46 5.53
C ASN A 69 -11.26 -7.68 5.77
N GLY A 70 -10.78 -8.61 6.63
CA GLY A 70 -11.45 -9.87 6.90
C GLY A 70 -12.88 -9.72 7.42
N ASP A 71 -13.12 -8.75 8.30
CA ASP A 71 -14.46 -8.51 8.88
C ASP A 71 -15.42 -7.89 7.84
N SER A 72 -14.89 -7.07 6.92
CA SER A 72 -15.67 -6.49 5.81
C SER A 72 -16.12 -7.54 4.79
N LEU A 73 -15.36 -8.63 4.61
CA LEU A 73 -15.66 -9.69 3.64
C LEU A 73 -17.05 -10.33 3.82
N ASN A 74 -17.53 -10.46 5.05
CA ASN A 74 -18.83 -11.07 5.31
C ASN A 74 -19.99 -10.27 4.70
N GLN A 75 -19.83 -8.95 4.53
CA GLN A 75 -20.87 -8.07 3.98
C GLN A 75 -20.96 -8.15 2.45
N ILE A 76 -19.94 -8.67 1.77
CA ILE A 76 -19.82 -8.72 0.30
C ILE A 76 -19.87 -10.16 -0.27
N ARG A 77 -20.31 -11.14 0.51
CA ARG A 77 -20.38 -12.57 0.09
C ARG A 77 -21.20 -12.82 -1.17
N GLY A 78 -22.08 -11.92 -1.54
CA GLY A 78 -22.90 -12.02 -2.77
C GLY A 78 -22.18 -11.61 -4.05
N SER A 79 -21.01 -10.99 -3.94
CA SER A 79 -20.23 -10.48 -5.05
C SER A 79 -19.18 -11.48 -5.51
N ARG A 80 -18.82 -11.43 -6.80
CA ARG A 80 -17.64 -12.14 -7.32
C ARG A 80 -16.38 -11.35 -7.03
N ILE A 81 -15.39 -11.99 -6.42
CA ILE A 81 -14.09 -11.39 -6.12
C ILE A 81 -13.19 -11.45 -7.35
N LEU A 82 -12.61 -10.32 -7.72
CA LEU A 82 -11.62 -10.20 -8.77
C LEU A 82 -10.24 -9.95 -8.14
N LEU A 83 -9.24 -10.70 -8.56
CA LEU A 83 -7.86 -10.58 -8.07
C LEU A 83 -6.88 -10.52 -9.23
N ALA A 84 -5.72 -9.92 -8.99
CA ALA A 84 -4.61 -9.96 -9.93
C ALA A 84 -3.97 -11.35 -9.98
N ASP A 85 -3.36 -11.69 -11.12
CA ASP A 85 -2.58 -12.93 -11.33
C ASP A 85 -1.19 -12.81 -10.68
N HIS A 86 -1.14 -12.86 -9.35
CA HIS A 86 0.11 -12.82 -8.59
C HIS A 86 0.80 -14.18 -8.52
N VAL A 87 2.15 -14.16 -8.56
CA VAL A 87 2.96 -15.34 -8.27
C VAL A 87 2.69 -15.78 -6.83
N GLY A 88 2.53 -17.09 -6.60
CA GLY A 88 2.15 -17.67 -5.32
C GLY A 88 0.63 -17.81 -5.13
N GLY A 89 -0.18 -16.89 -5.66
CA GLY A 89 -1.65 -16.98 -5.66
C GLY A 89 -2.31 -17.11 -4.29
N ARG A 90 -1.63 -16.71 -3.22
CA ARG A 90 -2.02 -16.93 -1.83
C ARG A 90 -3.44 -16.42 -1.54
N ILE A 91 -3.70 -15.12 -1.82
CA ILE A 91 -5.00 -14.49 -1.53
C ILE A 91 -6.14 -15.21 -2.25
N ALA A 92 -5.92 -15.61 -3.51
CA ALA A 92 -6.92 -16.34 -4.29
C ALA A 92 -7.22 -17.70 -3.67
N HIS A 93 -6.18 -18.42 -3.22
CA HIS A 93 -6.32 -19.69 -2.54
C HIS A 93 -7.09 -19.54 -1.22
N ASP A 94 -6.71 -18.56 -0.38
CA ASP A 94 -7.30 -18.36 0.94
C ASP A 94 -8.78 -17.95 0.86
N LEU A 95 -9.13 -17.03 -0.05
CA LEU A 95 -10.52 -16.62 -0.27
C LEU A 95 -11.36 -17.74 -0.86
N SER A 96 -10.81 -18.52 -1.81
CA SER A 96 -11.51 -19.69 -2.37
C SER A 96 -11.76 -20.76 -1.31
N ALA A 97 -10.78 -21.01 -0.42
CA ALA A 97 -10.93 -21.93 0.70
C ALA A 97 -12.01 -21.49 1.71
N GLN A 98 -12.26 -20.18 1.82
CA GLN A 98 -13.35 -19.60 2.63
C GLN A 98 -14.71 -19.57 1.89
N GLY A 99 -14.79 -20.09 0.66
CA GLY A 99 -16.01 -20.22 -0.11
C GLY A 99 -16.43 -18.99 -0.90
N PHE A 100 -15.51 -18.04 -1.14
CA PHE A 100 -15.77 -16.92 -2.06
C PHE A 100 -15.67 -17.35 -3.52
N ASP A 101 -16.51 -16.76 -4.39
CA ASP A 101 -16.41 -16.89 -5.85
C ASP A 101 -15.28 -16.00 -6.36
N VAL A 102 -14.10 -16.59 -6.59
CA VAL A 102 -12.88 -15.87 -6.98
C VAL A 102 -12.59 -16.03 -8.47
N THR A 103 -12.30 -14.94 -9.14
CA THR A 103 -11.83 -14.90 -10.52
C THR A 103 -10.49 -14.17 -10.60
N ILE A 104 -9.48 -14.82 -11.14
CA ILE A 104 -8.17 -14.20 -11.44
C ILE A 104 -8.31 -13.44 -12.77
N LEU A 105 -8.07 -12.14 -12.73
CA LEU A 105 -7.97 -11.31 -13.92
C LEU A 105 -6.67 -11.63 -14.66
N PRO A 106 -6.73 -11.87 -15.98
CA PRO A 106 -5.52 -12.08 -16.76
C PRO A 106 -4.63 -10.84 -16.75
N ASP A 107 -3.35 -11.01 -16.40
CA ASP A 107 -2.40 -9.90 -16.31
C ASP A 107 -2.26 -9.18 -17.65
N ARG A 108 -2.32 -7.85 -17.61
CA ARG A 108 -2.15 -6.96 -18.76
C ARG A 108 -3.10 -7.24 -19.94
N LYS A 109 -4.36 -7.58 -19.63
CA LYS A 109 -5.42 -7.78 -20.64
C LYS A 109 -6.70 -7.07 -20.22
N TRP A 110 -7.43 -6.53 -21.20
CA TRP A 110 -8.76 -5.98 -20.99
C TRP A 110 -9.79 -7.09 -20.75
N VAL A 111 -10.62 -6.91 -19.73
CA VAL A 111 -11.74 -7.76 -19.38
C VAL A 111 -13.01 -6.91 -19.27
N GLU A 112 -14.07 -7.28 -19.99
CA GLU A 112 -15.37 -6.60 -19.94
C GLU A 112 -16.15 -7.06 -18.72
N LEU A 113 -16.61 -6.11 -17.90
CA LEU A 113 -17.47 -6.36 -16.74
C LEU A 113 -18.94 -6.05 -17.03
N SER A 114 -19.18 -5.07 -17.93
CA SER A 114 -20.49 -4.70 -18.45
C SER A 114 -20.33 -4.07 -19.85
N PRO A 115 -21.44 -3.74 -20.56
CA PRO A 115 -21.33 -3.11 -21.88
C PRO A 115 -20.54 -1.80 -21.94
N ARG A 116 -20.44 -1.08 -20.80
CA ARG A 116 -19.77 0.23 -20.72
C ARG A 116 -18.61 0.27 -19.72
N ILE A 117 -18.28 -0.86 -19.09
CA ILE A 117 -17.18 -0.97 -18.13
C ILE A 117 -16.28 -2.14 -18.49
N ARG A 118 -14.99 -1.86 -18.63
CA ARG A 118 -13.93 -2.88 -18.73
C ARG A 118 -12.76 -2.53 -17.85
N VAL A 119 -11.97 -3.53 -17.47
CA VAL A 119 -10.81 -3.39 -16.58
C VAL A 119 -9.58 -4.01 -17.19
N PHE A 120 -8.42 -3.47 -16.80
CA PHE A 120 -7.10 -3.97 -17.19
C PHE A 120 -6.24 -4.06 -15.93
N CYS A 121 -5.96 -5.25 -15.47
CA CYS A 121 -5.24 -5.48 -14.23
C CYS A 121 -3.75 -5.71 -14.50
N ILE A 122 -2.88 -5.16 -13.64
CA ILE A 122 -1.43 -5.31 -13.69
C ILE A 122 -0.95 -5.79 -12.34
N ALA A 123 -0.47 -7.03 -12.28
CA ALA A 123 0.20 -7.57 -11.10
C ALA A 123 1.63 -7.05 -11.02
N THR A 124 2.06 -6.50 -9.87
CA THR A 124 3.41 -5.99 -9.66
C THR A 124 4.25 -6.91 -8.78
N MET A 125 5.58 -6.77 -8.85
CA MET A 125 6.50 -7.61 -8.08
C MET A 125 6.41 -7.41 -6.55
N ILE A 126 5.77 -6.36 -6.10
CA ILE A 126 5.57 -6.10 -4.68
C ILE A 126 4.27 -6.71 -4.11
N GLN A 127 3.63 -7.60 -4.88
CA GLN A 127 2.36 -8.25 -4.53
C GLN A 127 1.16 -7.29 -4.38
N ASP A 128 1.31 -6.07 -4.87
CA ASP A 128 0.21 -5.13 -5.07
C ASP A 128 -0.16 -5.11 -6.56
N SER A 129 -1.33 -4.60 -6.87
CA SER A 129 -1.77 -4.52 -8.26
C SER A 129 -2.36 -3.17 -8.63
N VAL A 130 -2.25 -2.83 -9.90
CA VAL A 130 -2.83 -1.63 -10.50
C VAL A 130 -4.06 -2.03 -11.31
N LEU A 131 -5.14 -1.29 -11.19
CA LEU A 131 -6.34 -1.50 -12.00
C LEU A 131 -6.63 -0.27 -12.86
N LEU A 132 -6.64 -0.46 -14.18
CA LEU A 132 -7.17 0.54 -15.10
C LEU A 132 -8.63 0.20 -15.35
N ILE A 133 -9.52 1.16 -15.12
CA ILE A 133 -10.96 1.00 -15.22
C ILE A 133 -11.46 1.97 -16.31
N GLU A 134 -11.96 1.44 -17.41
CA GLU A 134 -12.64 2.25 -18.40
C GLU A 134 -14.14 2.27 -18.10
N VAL A 135 -14.69 3.47 -17.96
CA VAL A 135 -16.13 3.70 -17.84
C VAL A 135 -16.54 4.69 -18.92
N ASN A 136 -17.34 4.28 -19.88
CA ASN A 136 -17.82 5.12 -20.98
C ASN A 136 -16.69 5.93 -21.67
N LYS A 137 -15.60 5.28 -22.06
CA LYS A 137 -14.41 5.86 -22.70
C LYS A 137 -13.64 6.89 -21.84
N ARG A 138 -13.87 6.96 -20.54
CA ARG A 138 -13.05 7.65 -19.56
C ARG A 138 -12.21 6.63 -18.81
N LEU A 139 -10.93 6.92 -18.64
CA LEU A 139 -9.99 6.01 -18.00
C LEU A 139 -9.71 6.43 -16.56
N PHE A 140 -9.91 5.53 -15.62
CA PHE A 140 -9.51 5.67 -14.22
C PHE A 140 -8.34 4.74 -13.98
N VAL A 141 -7.20 5.30 -13.57
CA VAL A 141 -5.97 4.56 -13.26
C VAL A 141 -5.84 4.48 -11.75
N ASP A 142 -6.25 3.35 -11.22
CA ASP A 142 -6.15 3.05 -9.80
C ASP A 142 -4.77 2.45 -9.51
N LEU A 143 -3.85 3.31 -9.10
CA LEU A 143 -2.50 2.92 -8.69
C LEU A 143 -2.48 2.39 -7.27
N ASN A 144 -3.45 2.80 -6.48
CA ASN A 144 -3.54 2.39 -5.09
C ASN A 144 -2.18 2.55 -4.37
N ASP A 145 -1.71 1.55 -3.65
CA ASP A 145 -0.42 1.51 -2.97
C ASP A 145 0.71 0.99 -3.87
N ALA A 146 0.37 0.28 -4.95
CA ALA A 146 1.33 -0.29 -5.89
C ALA A 146 2.23 0.77 -6.57
N GLY A 147 1.70 1.98 -6.78
CA GLY A 147 2.38 2.95 -7.63
C GLY A 147 2.47 2.48 -9.09
N SER A 148 3.50 2.90 -9.81
CA SER A 148 3.64 2.57 -11.24
C SER A 148 4.97 1.91 -11.60
N ARG A 149 5.72 1.38 -10.61
CA ARG A 149 7.12 0.94 -10.79
C ARG A 149 7.32 0.10 -12.05
N ASP A 150 6.75 -1.07 -12.15
CA ASP A 150 7.02 -2.01 -13.26
C ASP A 150 6.02 -1.85 -14.42
N CYS A 151 5.34 -0.69 -14.54
CA CYS A 151 4.28 -0.48 -15.53
C CYS A 151 4.10 0.99 -15.99
N THR A 152 5.03 1.87 -15.68
CA THR A 152 4.94 3.30 -16.02
C THR A 152 4.75 3.55 -17.52
N LEU A 153 5.58 2.92 -18.38
CA LEU A 153 5.49 3.09 -19.83
C LEU A 153 4.22 2.47 -20.40
N LEU A 154 3.82 1.31 -19.89
CA LEU A 154 2.59 0.65 -20.30
C LEU A 154 1.37 1.52 -19.99
N ILE A 155 1.27 2.04 -18.74
CA ILE A 155 0.18 2.92 -18.34
C ILE A 155 0.15 4.18 -19.21
N ARG A 156 1.30 4.83 -19.44
CA ARG A 156 1.40 6.01 -20.32
C ARG A 156 0.89 5.74 -21.72
N ASN A 157 1.30 4.63 -22.31
CA ASN A 157 0.86 4.25 -23.65
C ASN A 157 -0.67 4.05 -23.71
N ILE A 158 -1.26 3.45 -22.66
CA ILE A 158 -2.70 3.29 -22.58
C ILE A 158 -3.38 4.66 -22.39
N VAL A 159 -2.89 5.48 -21.44
CA VAL A 159 -3.42 6.83 -21.13
C VAL A 159 -3.44 7.71 -22.37
N ALA A 160 -2.42 7.66 -23.23
CA ALA A 160 -2.34 8.44 -24.46
C ALA A 160 -3.52 8.19 -25.44
N GLY A 161 -4.19 7.04 -25.32
CA GLY A 161 -5.40 6.73 -26.11
C GLY A 161 -6.69 7.33 -25.57
N TYR A 162 -6.66 8.02 -24.42
CA TYR A 162 -7.86 8.53 -23.76
C TYR A 162 -7.87 10.05 -23.66
N ARG A 163 -8.97 10.66 -24.08
CA ARG A 163 -9.20 12.11 -23.95
C ARG A 163 -9.34 12.54 -22.47
N HIS A 164 -9.93 11.67 -21.64
CA HIS A 164 -10.17 11.93 -20.23
C HIS A 164 -9.62 10.77 -19.39
N SER A 165 -8.58 11.06 -18.63
CA SER A 165 -7.96 10.12 -17.72
C SER A 165 -7.86 10.71 -16.31
N TYR A 166 -8.00 9.84 -15.32
CA TYR A 166 -8.00 10.17 -13.90
C TYR A 166 -7.01 9.22 -13.20
N MET A 167 -6.17 9.75 -12.32
CA MET A 167 -5.25 8.97 -11.49
C MET A 167 -5.74 8.96 -10.05
N MET A 168 -5.84 7.80 -9.48
CA MET A 168 -6.01 7.58 -8.05
C MET A 168 -4.73 6.96 -7.51
N CYS A 169 -4.17 7.50 -6.45
CA CYS A 169 -2.92 7.00 -5.88
C CYS A 169 -2.82 7.30 -4.41
N LEU A 170 -2.07 6.47 -3.71
CA LEU A 170 -1.66 6.68 -2.32
C LEU A 170 -1.20 8.13 -2.14
N SER A 171 -1.85 8.84 -1.25
CA SER A 171 -1.71 10.29 -1.09
C SER A 171 -1.30 10.69 0.32
N GLY A 172 -0.82 9.75 1.11
CA GLY A 172 -0.32 9.97 2.45
C GLY A 172 1.06 9.35 2.64
N TYR A 173 1.39 9.17 3.87
CA TYR A 173 2.58 8.46 4.31
C TYR A 173 2.11 7.29 5.17
N GLY A 174 2.57 6.09 4.84
CA GLY A 174 2.27 4.86 5.54
C GLY A 174 3.45 3.89 5.41
N ASP A 175 3.27 2.67 5.84
CA ASP A 175 4.22 1.57 5.77
C ASP A 175 5.67 1.94 6.18
N ALA A 176 6.64 1.71 5.30
CA ALA A 176 8.07 1.92 5.54
C ALA A 176 8.47 3.35 5.93
N ASP A 177 7.62 4.34 5.65
CA ASP A 177 7.87 5.74 6.00
C ASP A 177 7.51 6.06 7.45
N MET A 178 6.71 5.20 8.07
CA MET A 178 6.13 5.39 9.40
C MET A 178 6.60 4.34 10.41
N ILE A 179 7.44 3.38 10.05
CA ILE A 179 7.90 2.34 10.98
C ILE A 179 8.48 2.97 12.25
N ASN A 180 8.12 2.37 13.38
CA ASN A 180 8.44 2.84 14.71
C ASN A 180 9.89 2.45 15.09
N PHE A 181 10.87 3.25 14.64
CA PHE A 181 12.28 2.99 14.84
C PHE A 181 12.84 3.53 16.16
N TYR A 182 13.74 2.75 16.74
CA TYR A 182 14.56 3.11 17.90
C TYR A 182 16.03 2.81 17.60
N ASP A 183 16.95 3.62 18.16
CA ASP A 183 18.37 3.31 18.14
C ASP A 183 18.74 2.23 19.18
N GLU A 184 20.01 1.79 19.19
CA GLU A 184 20.49 0.76 20.11
C GLU A 184 20.48 1.20 21.59
N ASN A 185 20.31 2.50 21.86
CA ASN A 185 20.17 3.05 23.21
C ASN A 185 18.70 3.20 23.64
N GLY A 186 17.75 2.81 22.78
CA GLY A 186 16.32 2.93 23.02
C GLY A 186 15.77 4.34 22.79
N VAL A 187 16.48 5.18 22.04
CA VAL A 187 16.01 6.53 21.67
C VAL A 187 15.18 6.44 20.39
N PHE A 188 14.00 7.05 20.41
CA PHE A 188 13.11 7.10 19.24
C PHE A 188 13.76 7.83 18.06
N VAL A 189 13.69 7.21 16.89
CA VAL A 189 14.19 7.78 15.63
C VAL A 189 12.99 8.30 14.83
N ALA A 190 12.97 9.60 14.54
CA ALA A 190 11.87 10.22 13.80
C ALA A 190 11.68 9.57 12.42
N PRO A 191 10.43 9.25 12.05
CA PRO A 191 10.15 8.57 10.80
C PRO A 191 10.48 9.46 9.58
N PRO A 192 10.86 8.86 8.44
CA PRO A 192 11.13 9.59 7.19
C PRO A 192 9.96 10.45 6.71
N ALA A 193 8.72 10.10 7.06
CA ALA A 193 7.50 10.86 6.72
C ALA A 193 7.57 12.33 7.14
N GLY A 194 8.16 12.64 8.30
CA GLY A 194 8.35 14.02 8.76
C GLY A 194 9.27 14.88 7.88
N GLN A 195 10.01 14.25 6.96
CA GLN A 195 10.97 14.90 6.08
C GLN A 195 10.51 15.01 4.62
N LYS A 196 9.35 14.46 4.28
CA LYS A 196 8.88 14.41 2.89
C LYS A 196 8.26 15.74 2.41
N PRO A 197 8.28 15.99 1.10
CA PRO A 197 7.61 17.16 0.51
C PRO A 197 6.10 17.05 0.67
N PRO A 198 5.37 18.18 0.54
CA PRO A 198 3.91 18.18 0.58
C PRO A 198 3.28 17.12 -0.36
N VAL A 199 2.23 16.47 0.10
CA VAL A 199 1.52 15.39 -0.61
C VAL A 199 1.07 15.83 -2.01
N GLY A 200 0.50 17.04 -2.15
CA GLY A 200 0.06 17.57 -3.45
C GLY A 200 1.17 17.68 -4.48
N ARG A 201 2.41 17.95 -4.04
CA ARG A 201 3.58 17.96 -4.95
C ARG A 201 3.89 16.56 -5.46
N GLN A 202 3.80 15.54 -4.61
CA GLN A 202 4.04 14.16 -5.01
C GLN A 202 2.98 13.65 -5.98
N ILE A 203 1.69 13.96 -5.70
CA ILE A 203 0.58 13.65 -6.59
C ILE A 203 0.82 14.27 -7.98
N SER A 204 1.22 15.55 -8.03
CA SER A 204 1.48 16.24 -9.30
C SER A 204 2.62 15.59 -10.10
N LEU A 205 3.73 15.23 -9.44
CA LEU A 205 4.85 14.56 -10.09
C LEU A 205 4.46 13.18 -10.65
N ARG A 206 3.63 12.43 -9.92
CA ARG A 206 3.13 11.14 -10.38
C ARG A 206 2.16 11.30 -11.56
N ALA A 207 1.25 12.26 -11.50
CA ALA A 207 0.35 12.60 -12.61
C ALA A 207 1.13 13.00 -13.86
N LEU A 208 2.16 13.84 -13.70
CA LEU A 208 3.07 14.23 -14.78
C LEU A 208 3.80 13.02 -15.38
N SER A 209 4.32 12.11 -14.54
CA SER A 209 5.06 10.93 -15.01
C SER A 209 4.20 9.97 -15.84
N LEU A 210 2.89 9.97 -15.64
CA LEU A 210 1.94 9.12 -16.36
C LEU A 210 1.19 9.86 -17.49
N GLY A 211 1.38 11.17 -17.64
CA GLY A 211 0.65 11.97 -18.63
C GLY A 211 -0.82 12.18 -18.30
N ILE A 212 -1.22 12.10 -17.03
CA ILE A 212 -2.60 12.20 -16.58
C ILE A 212 -2.88 13.62 -16.07
N ARG A 213 -4.01 14.23 -16.49
CA ARG A 213 -4.39 15.59 -16.08
C ARG A 213 -5.16 15.66 -14.78
N ASN A 214 -6.00 14.66 -14.49
CA ASN A 214 -6.91 14.68 -13.35
C ASN A 214 -6.36 13.74 -12.26
N ALA A 215 -6.14 14.26 -11.06
CA ALA A 215 -5.61 13.49 -9.95
C ALA A 215 -6.56 13.54 -8.75
N ILE A 216 -6.85 12.38 -8.19
CA ILE A 216 -7.72 12.16 -7.04
C ILE A 216 -6.83 11.57 -5.93
N PRO A 217 -6.69 12.22 -4.76
CA PRO A 217 -6.07 11.59 -3.60
C PRO A 217 -6.81 10.31 -3.20
N PHE A 218 -6.07 9.27 -2.82
CA PHE A 218 -6.63 7.95 -2.58
C PHE A 218 -5.80 7.19 -1.54
N SER A 219 -6.33 6.12 -0.95
CA SER A 219 -5.69 5.13 -0.07
C SER A 219 -4.81 5.68 1.07
N SER A 220 -5.28 6.71 1.80
CA SER A 220 -4.58 7.24 2.99
C SER A 220 -5.55 7.90 3.98
N PHE A 221 -6.80 7.50 3.96
CA PHE A 221 -7.85 8.13 4.77
C PHE A 221 -8.11 7.34 6.05
N HIS A 222 -7.05 7.17 6.85
CA HIS A 222 -7.09 6.49 8.14
C HIS A 222 -6.70 7.43 9.28
N SER A 223 -6.97 6.99 10.49
CA SER A 223 -6.49 7.60 11.74
C SER A 223 -5.99 6.50 12.68
N TYR A 224 -4.98 6.82 13.48
CA TYR A 224 -4.45 5.90 14.47
C TYR A 224 -5.33 5.91 15.72
N GLN A 225 -5.63 4.72 16.26
CA GLN A 225 -6.56 4.58 17.40
C GLN A 225 -6.04 3.70 18.54
N ARG A 226 -4.83 3.14 18.46
CA ARG A 226 -4.20 2.42 19.59
C ARG A 226 -3.31 3.37 20.40
N THR A 227 -3.29 3.25 21.72
CA THR A 227 -2.43 4.09 22.58
C THR A 227 -0.95 3.95 22.30
N ASP A 228 -0.50 2.79 21.78
CA ASP A 228 0.89 2.49 21.45
C ASP A 228 1.26 2.86 19.99
N SER A 229 0.31 3.21 19.14
CA SER A 229 0.55 3.70 17.78
C SER A 229 0.09 5.14 17.54
N ILE A 230 -0.63 5.76 18.46
CA ILE A 230 -1.19 7.12 18.31
C ILE A 230 -0.14 8.20 18.03
N TRP A 231 1.12 7.97 18.39
CA TRP A 231 2.23 8.86 18.08
C TRP A 231 2.36 9.14 16.57
N ALA A 232 2.00 8.17 15.73
CA ALA A 232 2.06 8.26 14.28
C ALA A 232 1.03 9.24 13.70
N GLN A 233 -0.04 9.56 14.45
CA GLN A 233 -1.04 10.56 14.06
C GLN A 233 -0.41 11.94 13.81
N ASN A 234 0.70 12.27 14.46
CA ASN A 234 1.42 13.53 14.25
C ASN A 234 2.01 13.68 12.84
N TYR A 235 2.09 12.61 12.07
CA TYR A 235 2.66 12.58 10.73
C TYR A 235 1.61 12.39 9.64
N VAL A 236 0.35 12.14 10.00
CA VAL A 236 -0.76 12.05 9.05
C VAL A 236 -1.02 13.44 8.46
N THR A 237 -1.08 13.53 7.13
CA THR A 237 -1.43 14.78 6.46
C THR A 237 -2.94 15.04 6.60
N PRO A 238 -3.38 16.17 7.15
CA PRO A 238 -4.79 16.55 7.16
C PRO A 238 -5.35 16.66 5.75
N LEU A 239 -6.61 16.28 5.56
CA LEU A 239 -7.23 16.21 4.23
C LEU A 239 -7.25 17.56 3.49
N ASP A 240 -7.45 18.65 4.22
CA ASP A 240 -7.45 20.03 3.71
C ASP A 240 -6.07 20.49 3.22
N GLU A 241 -4.99 19.83 3.69
CA GLU A 241 -3.62 20.10 3.24
C GLU A 241 -3.20 19.29 2.00
N TYR A 242 -4.00 18.37 1.50
CA TYR A 242 -3.63 17.48 0.39
C TYR A 242 -3.37 18.25 -0.91
N ALA A 243 -4.02 19.38 -1.12
CA ALA A 243 -3.76 20.26 -2.27
C ALA A 243 -2.49 21.13 -2.12
N ARG A 244 -1.86 21.19 -0.93
CA ARG A 244 -0.68 22.00 -0.72
C ARG A 244 0.49 21.54 -1.60
N GLY A 245 1.00 22.47 -2.42
CA GLY A 245 2.09 22.20 -3.36
C GLY A 245 1.68 21.49 -4.63
N PHE A 246 0.38 21.27 -4.86
CA PHE A 246 -0.13 20.71 -6.11
C PHE A 246 0.05 21.70 -7.29
N ASP A 247 0.37 21.16 -8.46
CA ASP A 247 0.60 21.93 -9.69
C ASP A 247 -0.71 22.17 -10.45
N HIS A 248 -1.51 23.11 -9.99
CA HIS A 248 -2.79 23.49 -10.60
C HIS A 248 -2.68 24.08 -12.01
N LYS A 249 -1.47 24.43 -12.49
CA LYS A 249 -1.29 24.93 -13.87
C LYS A 249 -1.36 23.82 -14.90
N ASN A 250 -0.88 22.62 -14.54
CA ASN A 250 -0.77 21.49 -15.46
C ASN A 250 -1.76 20.40 -15.17
N HIS A 251 -2.30 20.33 -13.95
CA HIS A 251 -3.16 19.24 -13.47
C HIS A 251 -4.41 19.77 -12.77
N ASN A 252 -5.47 18.99 -12.80
CA ASN A 252 -6.71 19.23 -12.05
C ASN A 252 -6.67 18.37 -10.77
N PHE A 253 -6.74 19.03 -9.63
CA PHE A 253 -6.95 18.37 -8.35
C PHE A 253 -8.43 18.12 -8.15
N ILE A 254 -8.83 16.85 -8.08
CA ILE A 254 -10.20 16.46 -7.79
C ILE A 254 -10.24 16.07 -6.30
N PRO A 255 -11.17 16.64 -5.52
CA PRO A 255 -11.30 16.26 -4.13
C PRO A 255 -11.49 14.74 -3.98
N PRO A 256 -10.91 14.10 -2.96
CA PRO A 256 -11.30 12.74 -2.60
C PRO A 256 -12.79 12.70 -2.26
N PHE A 257 -13.40 11.52 -2.27
CA PHE A 257 -14.83 11.35 -2.01
C PHE A 257 -15.71 12.18 -2.98
N SER A 258 -15.54 11.92 -4.26
CA SER A 258 -16.28 12.58 -5.33
C SER A 258 -17.05 11.59 -6.18
N HIS A 259 -18.20 12.02 -6.72
CA HIS A 259 -18.87 11.34 -7.84
C HIS A 259 -18.51 12.03 -9.15
N ILE A 260 -18.14 11.24 -10.16
CA ILE A 260 -17.79 11.71 -11.50
C ILE A 260 -18.79 11.11 -12.48
N ASP A 261 -19.64 11.94 -13.08
CA ASP A 261 -20.55 11.52 -14.15
C ASP A 261 -19.73 11.25 -15.44
N CYS A 262 -19.73 10.01 -15.91
CA CYS A 262 -18.96 9.63 -17.09
C CYS A 262 -19.64 10.00 -18.44
N VAL A 263 -20.83 10.56 -18.42
CA VAL A 263 -21.49 11.13 -19.60
C VAL A 263 -21.12 12.60 -19.75
N THR A 264 -21.46 13.41 -18.74
CA THR A 264 -21.27 14.87 -18.78
C THR A 264 -19.84 15.27 -18.41
N GLY A 265 -19.20 14.55 -17.48
CA GLY A 265 -17.92 14.89 -16.89
C GLY A 265 -18.03 15.74 -15.63
N ASP A 266 -19.25 15.95 -15.14
CA ASP A 266 -19.49 16.71 -13.91
C ASP A 266 -18.91 15.99 -12.71
N ILE A 267 -18.36 16.75 -11.76
CA ILE A 267 -17.75 16.25 -10.53
C ILE A 267 -18.52 16.82 -9.35
N THR A 268 -19.08 15.94 -8.53
CA THR A 268 -19.85 16.29 -7.34
C THR A 268 -19.15 15.75 -6.10
N PRO A 269 -18.65 16.60 -5.18
CA PRO A 269 -18.09 16.17 -3.91
C PRO A 269 -19.16 15.48 -3.02
N LEU A 270 -18.80 14.37 -2.38
CA LEU A 270 -19.70 13.62 -1.48
C LEU A 270 -19.64 14.17 -0.05
N ASN A 271 -18.55 14.85 0.33
CA ASN A 271 -18.33 15.47 1.63
C ASN A 271 -18.73 14.58 2.83
N PRO A 272 -18.17 13.37 2.97
CA PRO A 272 -18.51 12.50 4.09
C PRO A 272 -18.06 13.13 5.42
N PRO A 273 -18.81 12.92 6.53
CA PRO A 273 -18.40 13.40 7.83
C PRO A 273 -17.14 12.69 8.31
N SER A 274 -16.27 13.41 9.01
CA SER A 274 -15.12 12.82 9.71
C SER A 274 -15.58 11.80 10.72
N THR A 275 -14.79 10.75 10.91
CA THR A 275 -14.96 9.80 12.02
C THR A 275 -14.27 10.35 13.26
N GLU A 276 -14.95 10.34 14.39
CA GLU A 276 -14.32 10.63 15.67
C GLU A 276 -13.41 9.46 16.06
N THR A 277 -12.13 9.74 16.23
CA THR A 277 -11.16 8.71 16.64
C THR A 277 -11.28 8.44 18.13
N VAL A 278 -11.69 7.23 18.49
CA VAL A 278 -11.69 6.76 19.87
C VAL A 278 -10.39 6.01 20.13
N VAL A 279 -9.51 6.58 20.94
CA VAL A 279 -8.25 5.93 21.31
C VAL A 279 -8.52 4.79 22.30
N ARG A 280 -8.02 3.59 21.97
CA ARG A 280 -8.23 2.34 22.71
C ARG A 280 -6.89 1.77 23.17
N ARG A 281 -6.92 0.94 24.18
CA ARG A 281 -5.73 0.23 24.67
C ARG A 281 -5.44 -1.00 23.81
N PRO A 282 -4.20 -1.50 23.77
CA PRO A 282 -3.85 -2.75 23.09
C PRO A 282 -4.72 -3.93 23.52
N GLU A 283 -5.10 -3.99 24.81
CA GLU A 283 -5.92 -5.06 25.37
C GLU A 283 -7.33 -5.14 24.75
N ASP A 284 -7.85 -4.01 24.27
CA ASP A 284 -9.15 -3.96 23.59
C ASP A 284 -9.11 -4.66 22.21
N PHE A 285 -7.90 -4.95 21.70
CA PHE A 285 -7.61 -5.67 20.46
C PHE A 285 -6.94 -7.03 20.68
N GLY A 286 -6.91 -7.53 21.91
CA GLY A 286 -6.36 -8.82 22.27
C GLY A 286 -4.86 -8.85 22.52
N ASP A 287 -4.18 -7.71 22.52
CA ASP A 287 -2.76 -7.59 22.83
C ASP A 287 -2.53 -7.23 24.31
N ASN A 288 -1.48 -7.83 24.90
CA ASN A 288 -0.97 -7.43 26.19
C ASN A 288 0.56 -7.38 26.17
N TRP A 289 1.12 -6.19 26.40
CA TRP A 289 2.58 -5.99 26.40
C TRP A 289 3.33 -6.74 27.50
N SER A 290 2.64 -7.25 28.53
CA SER A 290 3.24 -8.06 29.59
C SER A 290 3.29 -9.56 29.28
N ASP A 291 2.57 -10.02 28.24
CA ASP A 291 2.57 -11.41 27.86
C ASP A 291 3.95 -11.84 27.33
N VAL A 292 4.39 -13.03 27.73
CA VAL A 292 5.66 -13.62 27.29
C VAL A 292 5.41 -14.74 26.28
N LEU A 293 6.44 -15.12 25.52
CA LEU A 293 6.35 -16.25 24.61
C LEU A 293 6.01 -17.54 25.39
N GLU A 294 5.12 -18.34 24.81
CA GLU A 294 4.74 -19.65 25.30
C GLU A 294 5.64 -20.74 24.73
N ARG A 295 5.44 -21.96 25.26
CA ARG A 295 6.18 -23.13 24.76
C ARG A 295 5.87 -23.36 23.27
N GLY A 296 6.92 -23.41 22.45
CA GLY A 296 6.84 -23.62 21.01
C GLY A 296 6.78 -22.34 20.17
N ASP A 297 6.50 -21.18 20.76
CA ASP A 297 6.48 -19.90 20.01
C ASP A 297 7.85 -19.58 19.41
N LEU A 298 8.92 -19.75 20.19
CA LEU A 298 10.29 -19.49 19.73
C LEU A 298 10.69 -20.43 18.59
N ASP A 299 10.22 -21.68 18.61
CA ASP A 299 10.48 -22.63 17.53
C ASP A 299 9.76 -22.20 16.24
N LYS A 300 8.50 -21.75 16.34
CA LYS A 300 7.74 -21.20 15.21
C LYS A 300 8.43 -19.95 14.62
N LEU A 301 8.80 -19.00 15.48
CA LEU A 301 9.51 -17.79 15.09
C LEU A 301 10.85 -18.11 14.42
N SER A 302 11.60 -19.04 15.01
CA SER A 302 12.87 -19.50 14.44
C SER A 302 12.67 -20.14 13.06
N HIS A 303 11.68 -21.04 12.93
CA HIS A 303 11.34 -21.63 11.63
C HIS A 303 10.91 -20.56 10.63
N TYR A 304 10.06 -19.62 11.02
CA TYR A 304 9.57 -18.54 10.18
C TYR A 304 10.71 -17.72 9.57
N PHE A 305 11.64 -17.20 10.36
CA PHE A 305 12.74 -16.37 9.86
C PHE A 305 13.83 -17.19 9.17
N ARG A 306 14.18 -18.37 9.67
CA ARG A 306 15.24 -19.20 9.08
C ARG A 306 14.85 -19.83 7.75
N SER A 307 13.57 -20.05 7.50
CA SER A 307 13.08 -20.57 6.21
C SER A 307 13.28 -19.57 5.05
N ARG A 308 13.44 -18.28 5.35
CA ARG A 308 13.69 -17.22 4.37
C ARG A 308 15.20 -17.08 4.16
N GLU A 309 15.75 -17.73 3.14
CA GLU A 309 17.20 -17.82 2.92
C GLU A 309 17.87 -16.45 2.77
N LEU A 310 17.25 -15.48 2.11
CA LEU A 310 17.79 -14.11 2.00
C LEU A 310 18.00 -13.47 3.38
N VAL A 311 17.04 -13.64 4.29
CA VAL A 311 17.14 -13.11 5.66
C VAL A 311 18.20 -13.85 6.44
N ARG A 312 18.16 -15.19 6.39
CA ARG A 312 19.09 -16.07 7.10
C ARG A 312 20.54 -15.79 6.73
N ASP A 313 20.81 -15.58 5.43
CA ASP A 313 22.18 -15.43 4.92
C ASP A 313 22.70 -13.98 5.08
N TYR A 314 21.82 -13.00 5.32
CA TYR A 314 22.20 -11.59 5.48
C TYR A 314 22.38 -11.17 6.94
N LEU A 315 21.47 -11.57 7.83
CA LEU A 315 21.49 -11.25 9.27
C LEU A 315 22.17 -12.35 10.09
N SER A 316 22.81 -11.96 11.19
CA SER A 316 23.34 -12.92 12.18
C SER A 316 22.33 -13.27 13.27
N PHE A 317 21.38 -12.38 13.52
CA PHE A 317 20.31 -12.62 14.48
C PHE A 317 19.05 -11.81 14.19
N ILE A 318 17.94 -12.30 14.68
CA ILE A 318 16.74 -11.53 14.97
C ILE A 318 16.45 -11.71 16.47
N ASN A 319 16.28 -10.61 17.17
CA ASN A 319 15.82 -10.62 18.54
C ASN A 319 14.35 -10.22 18.58
N VAL A 320 13.53 -11.06 19.20
CA VAL A 320 12.10 -10.75 19.42
C VAL A 320 11.91 -10.49 20.90
N ARG A 321 11.66 -9.23 21.25
CA ARG A 321 11.41 -8.82 22.64
C ARG A 321 9.92 -8.85 22.90
N VAL A 322 9.49 -9.80 23.74
CA VAL A 322 8.09 -10.03 24.10
C VAL A 322 7.96 -10.10 25.61
N GLY A 323 7.05 -9.34 26.20
CA GLY A 323 6.91 -9.23 27.66
C GLY A 323 8.18 -8.72 28.35
N GLY A 324 8.93 -7.83 27.67
CA GLY A 324 10.22 -7.30 28.16
C GLY A 324 11.37 -8.32 28.15
N ARG A 325 11.17 -9.53 27.57
CA ARG A 325 12.20 -10.58 27.49
C ARG A 325 12.74 -10.70 26.08
N ASP A 326 14.07 -10.72 25.96
CA ASP A 326 14.78 -10.95 24.72
C ASP A 326 14.79 -12.43 24.34
N ASN A 327 14.44 -12.73 23.09
CA ASN A 327 14.42 -14.07 22.52
C ASN A 327 15.20 -14.05 21.20
N PHE A 328 16.45 -14.50 21.23
CA PHE A 328 17.35 -14.44 20.10
C PHE A 328 17.17 -15.64 19.17
N ILE A 329 16.99 -15.35 17.89
CA ILE A 329 17.00 -16.32 16.79
C ILE A 329 18.33 -16.14 16.07
N SER A 330 19.22 -17.13 16.18
CA SER A 330 20.50 -17.13 15.47
C SER A 330 20.30 -17.42 14.00
N LEU A 331 20.99 -16.67 13.15
CA LEU A 331 21.01 -16.76 11.69
C LEU A 331 22.46 -16.89 11.19
N ASP A 332 22.65 -17.12 9.89
CA ASP A 332 23.96 -17.49 9.32
C ASP A 332 24.70 -16.28 8.70
N GLY A 333 24.12 -15.08 8.73
CA GLY A 333 24.67 -13.88 8.11
C GLY A 333 25.86 -13.28 8.83
N LYS A 334 26.24 -12.07 8.37
CA LYS A 334 27.45 -11.38 8.92
C LYS A 334 27.27 -11.04 10.38
N LYS A 335 28.33 -11.29 11.15
CA LYS A 335 28.41 -11.03 12.58
C LYS A 335 27.95 -9.60 12.93
N ASP A 336 27.17 -9.51 14.01
CA ASP A 336 26.62 -8.27 14.58
C ASP A 336 25.58 -7.51 13.70
N ARG A 337 25.16 -8.06 12.56
CA ARG A 337 24.00 -7.54 11.84
C ARG A 337 22.73 -8.19 12.37
N GLY A 338 21.80 -7.38 12.79
CA GLY A 338 20.53 -7.91 13.31
C GLY A 338 19.44 -6.90 13.38
N ILE A 339 18.28 -7.38 13.80
CA ILE A 339 17.09 -6.57 14.05
C ILE A 339 16.47 -7.00 15.37
N THR A 340 16.08 -6.04 16.20
CA THR A 340 15.23 -6.30 17.37
C THR A 340 13.83 -5.79 17.08
N PHE A 341 12.83 -6.65 17.25
CA PHE A 341 11.42 -6.31 17.25
C PHE A 341 10.87 -6.44 18.65
N GLU A 342 10.38 -5.34 19.22
CA GLU A 342 9.66 -5.34 20.50
C GLU A 342 8.17 -5.21 20.21
N VAL A 343 7.38 -6.23 20.58
CA VAL A 343 6.01 -6.42 20.08
C VAL A 343 5.18 -7.25 21.05
N PRO A 344 3.85 -7.03 21.18
CA PRO A 344 2.96 -7.91 21.93
C PRO A 344 2.89 -9.30 21.31
N ARG A 345 2.79 -10.34 22.20
CA ARG A 345 2.79 -11.74 21.79
C ARG A 345 1.66 -12.06 20.81
N ALA A 346 0.43 -11.63 21.08
CA ALA A 346 -0.73 -12.05 20.30
C ALA A 346 -0.62 -11.59 18.84
N SER A 347 -0.35 -10.30 18.59
CA SER A 347 -0.12 -9.78 17.24
C SER A 347 1.07 -10.43 16.55
N LEU A 348 2.19 -10.66 17.26
CA LEU A 348 3.36 -11.31 16.70
C LEU A 348 3.04 -12.73 16.21
N MET A 349 2.41 -13.53 17.05
CA MET A 349 2.10 -14.92 16.71
C MET A 349 1.06 -15.00 15.59
N ALA A 350 0.07 -14.11 15.58
CA ALA A 350 -0.87 -14.00 14.47
C ALA A 350 -0.16 -13.63 13.15
N ALA A 351 0.79 -12.68 13.19
CA ALA A 351 1.54 -12.30 12.00
C ALA A 351 2.39 -13.44 11.44
N VAL A 352 2.94 -14.29 12.29
CA VAL A 352 3.73 -15.44 11.90
C VAL A 352 2.85 -16.60 11.43
N ASP A 353 1.78 -16.92 12.17
CA ASP A 353 0.88 -18.04 11.86
C ASP A 353 0.10 -17.78 10.54
N TYR A 354 -0.23 -16.53 10.26
CA TYR A 354 -0.92 -16.12 9.03
C TYR A 354 0.01 -15.55 7.94
N GLU A 355 1.32 -15.49 8.15
CA GLU A 355 2.29 -14.92 7.21
C GLU A 355 1.91 -13.50 6.74
N ILE A 356 1.65 -12.60 7.69
CA ILE A 356 1.27 -11.19 7.49
C ILE A 356 2.18 -10.23 8.27
N PHE A 357 3.50 -10.46 8.24
CA PHE A 357 4.46 -9.68 9.04
C PHE A 357 4.47 -8.18 8.65
N ASP A 358 4.08 -7.86 7.42
CA ASP A 358 3.95 -6.48 6.96
C ASP A 358 2.94 -5.68 7.81
N ASP A 359 1.87 -6.33 8.27
CA ASP A 359 0.85 -5.71 9.11
C ASP A 359 1.39 -5.23 10.47
N LEU A 360 2.42 -5.90 11.00
CA LEU A 360 3.10 -5.43 12.22
C LEU A 360 3.94 -4.17 11.94
N LEU A 361 4.61 -4.12 10.80
CA LEU A 361 5.44 -2.97 10.40
C LEU A 361 4.56 -1.73 10.16
N ILE A 362 3.45 -1.91 9.44
CA ILE A 362 2.52 -0.83 9.08
C ILE A 362 1.67 -0.38 10.28
N GLY A 363 1.37 -1.29 11.20
CA GLY A 363 0.59 -0.99 12.41
C GLY A 363 1.24 0.03 13.35
N ASN A 364 2.55 0.26 13.25
CA ASN A 364 3.32 1.30 13.95
C ASN A 364 3.34 1.20 15.49
N PHE A 365 2.86 0.11 16.07
CA PHE A 365 3.00 -0.16 17.51
C PHE A 365 4.23 -1.01 17.82
N MET A 366 4.65 -1.89 16.93
CA MET A 366 5.88 -2.67 17.07
C MET A 366 7.09 -1.74 17.00
N LYS A 367 7.99 -1.81 18.01
CA LYS A 367 9.24 -1.06 18.00
C LYS A 367 10.32 -1.84 17.28
N THR A 368 11.04 -1.18 16.39
CA THR A 368 12.09 -1.79 15.57
C THR A 368 13.43 -1.14 15.85
N THR A 369 14.44 -1.95 16.21
CA THR A 369 15.82 -1.49 16.37
C THR A 369 16.71 -2.20 15.35
N LEU A 370 17.47 -1.41 14.58
CA LEU A 370 18.40 -1.91 13.58
C LEU A 370 19.81 -1.97 14.15
N HIS A 371 20.48 -3.11 14.02
CA HIS A 371 21.85 -3.34 14.49
C HIS A 371 22.78 -3.48 13.29
N ARG A 372 23.64 -2.47 13.09
CA ARG A 372 24.64 -2.40 12.00
C ARG A 372 24.06 -2.61 10.59
N ILE A 373 22.82 -2.24 10.39
CA ILE A 373 22.14 -2.10 9.09
C ILE A 373 21.47 -0.73 9.05
N GLY A 374 21.38 -0.13 7.86
CA GLY A 374 20.87 1.24 7.71
C GLY A 374 19.35 1.31 7.54
N SER A 375 18.73 0.23 7.06
CA SER A 375 17.29 0.17 6.82
C SER A 375 16.79 -1.27 6.76
N LEU A 376 15.48 -1.46 6.77
CA LEU A 376 14.84 -2.78 6.54
C LEU A 376 14.93 -3.22 5.07
N TYR A 377 15.36 -2.36 4.17
CA TYR A 377 15.63 -2.73 2.76
C TYR A 377 17.05 -3.25 2.54
N ASP A 378 17.95 -3.09 3.53
CA ASP A 378 19.29 -3.65 3.46
C ASP A 378 19.21 -5.17 3.46
N GLY A 379 19.89 -5.80 2.48
CA GLY A 379 19.82 -7.25 2.28
C GLY A 379 18.42 -7.75 1.87
N ASP A 380 17.59 -6.85 1.34
CA ASP A 380 16.21 -7.13 0.93
C ASP A 380 15.30 -7.67 2.06
N PHE A 381 15.62 -7.41 3.34
CA PHE A 381 14.88 -7.98 4.48
C PHE A 381 13.37 -7.78 4.33
N ASN A 382 12.93 -6.53 4.09
CA ASN A 382 11.51 -6.24 3.98
C ASN A 382 10.85 -7.05 2.86
N PHE A 383 11.45 -7.07 1.66
CA PHE A 383 10.92 -7.84 0.53
C PHE A 383 10.99 -9.36 0.78
N ALA A 384 12.09 -9.84 1.36
CA ALA A 384 12.29 -11.26 1.63
C ALA A 384 11.27 -11.82 2.62
N VAL A 385 10.87 -11.02 3.60
CA VAL A 385 9.83 -11.43 4.57
C VAL A 385 8.44 -11.25 3.97
N THR A 386 8.09 -10.03 3.56
CA THR A 386 6.69 -9.67 3.31
C THR A 386 6.24 -9.97 1.87
N LYS A 387 7.03 -9.54 0.87
CA LYS A 387 6.61 -9.63 -0.53
C LYS A 387 6.93 -11.00 -1.14
N PHE A 388 8.16 -11.49 -0.94
CA PHE A 388 8.56 -12.81 -1.47
C PHE A 388 8.04 -13.93 -0.57
N GLY A 389 8.39 -13.91 0.74
CA GLY A 389 8.10 -14.99 1.67
C GLY A 389 6.61 -15.15 1.97
N ASP A 390 5.99 -14.12 2.53
CA ASP A 390 4.60 -14.18 2.99
C ASP A 390 3.61 -14.21 1.82
N ASN A 391 3.67 -13.22 0.93
CA ASN A 391 2.68 -13.10 -0.13
C ASN A 391 3.02 -13.93 -1.37
N GLY A 392 4.30 -13.95 -1.78
CA GLY A 392 4.76 -14.62 -2.98
C GLY A 392 5.08 -16.11 -2.80
N GLN A 393 5.08 -16.61 -1.54
CA GLN A 393 5.43 -18.00 -1.18
C GLN A 393 6.81 -18.45 -1.71
N ALA A 394 7.73 -17.48 -1.88
CA ALA A 394 9.09 -17.68 -2.35
C ALA A 394 10.09 -17.43 -1.21
N LYS A 395 10.61 -18.50 -0.59
CA LYS A 395 11.42 -18.44 0.64
C LYS A 395 12.89 -18.77 0.40
N THR A 396 13.20 -19.59 -0.62
CA THR A 396 14.57 -19.94 -1.00
C THR A 396 15.11 -19.02 -2.10
N HIS A 397 16.43 -18.90 -2.24
CA HIS A 397 17.07 -18.16 -3.35
C HIS A 397 16.52 -18.57 -4.71
N ARG A 398 16.36 -19.88 -4.94
CA ARG A 398 15.83 -20.41 -6.20
C ARG A 398 14.39 -19.96 -6.47
N GLU A 399 13.55 -19.97 -5.46
CA GLU A 399 12.14 -19.54 -5.57
C GLU A 399 12.07 -18.03 -5.81
N VAL A 400 12.86 -17.22 -5.08
CA VAL A 400 12.95 -15.77 -5.29
C VAL A 400 13.46 -15.44 -6.69
N ASP A 401 14.47 -16.15 -7.21
CA ASP A 401 14.95 -15.97 -8.57
C ASP A 401 13.87 -16.30 -9.61
N ALA A 402 13.09 -17.35 -9.38
CA ALA A 402 11.97 -17.72 -10.25
C ALA A 402 10.86 -16.66 -10.20
N TYR A 403 10.51 -16.20 -9.01
CA TYR A 403 9.55 -15.11 -8.75
C TYR A 403 9.93 -13.82 -9.49
N LEU A 404 11.16 -13.34 -9.30
CA LEU A 404 11.65 -12.13 -9.95
C LEU A 404 11.75 -12.28 -11.48
N ARG A 405 12.06 -13.48 -11.96
CA ARG A 405 12.10 -13.78 -13.41
C ARG A 405 10.72 -13.65 -14.04
N GLU A 406 9.69 -14.15 -13.36
CA GLU A 406 8.31 -14.09 -13.84
C GLU A 406 7.86 -12.63 -13.98
N TYR A 407 7.98 -11.81 -12.93
CA TYR A 407 7.60 -10.39 -12.98
C TYR A 407 8.43 -9.61 -14.00
N ARG A 408 9.73 -9.91 -14.14
CA ARG A 408 10.57 -9.29 -15.16
C ARG A 408 10.09 -9.61 -16.58
N GLN A 409 9.65 -10.84 -16.84
CA GLN A 409 9.10 -11.22 -18.15
C GLN A 409 7.79 -10.49 -18.43
N ARG A 410 6.88 -10.40 -17.44
CA ARG A 410 5.62 -9.68 -17.55
C ARG A 410 5.81 -8.18 -17.75
N ALA A 411 6.72 -7.56 -17.03
CA ALA A 411 6.99 -6.12 -17.12
C ALA A 411 7.72 -5.72 -18.41
N GLY A 412 8.53 -6.62 -18.98
CA GLY A 412 9.26 -6.35 -20.23
C GLY A 412 10.15 -5.11 -20.13
N THR A 413 9.92 -4.13 -21.02
CA THR A 413 10.71 -2.87 -21.05
C THR A 413 10.55 -2.03 -19.78
N ASP A 414 9.39 -2.05 -19.12
CA ASP A 414 9.12 -1.30 -17.89
C ASP A 414 10.06 -1.73 -16.75
N TRP A 415 10.42 -3.02 -16.68
CA TRP A 415 11.39 -3.51 -15.69
C TRP A 415 12.75 -2.82 -15.76
N TYR A 416 13.27 -2.64 -16.97
CA TYR A 416 14.57 -1.99 -17.19
C TYR A 416 14.44 -0.48 -17.04
N TYR A 417 13.34 0.11 -17.51
CA TYR A 417 13.04 1.52 -17.35
C TYR A 417 13.04 1.90 -15.87
N HIS A 418 12.33 1.18 -15.01
CA HIS A 418 12.31 1.43 -13.57
C HIS A 418 13.72 1.32 -12.98
N ARG A 419 14.44 0.23 -13.21
CA ARG A 419 15.74 -0.03 -12.57
C ARG A 419 16.86 0.90 -13.02
N LEU A 420 16.91 1.23 -14.30
CA LEU A 420 17.98 2.05 -14.87
C LEU A 420 17.70 3.54 -14.76
N TYR A 421 16.45 3.92 -14.82
CA TYR A 421 16.07 5.32 -14.92
C TYR A 421 15.31 5.86 -13.70
N GLU A 422 14.24 5.24 -13.27
CA GLU A 422 13.47 5.73 -12.12
C GLU A 422 14.29 5.62 -10.84
N ASN A 423 15.03 4.53 -10.62
CA ASN A 423 15.93 4.40 -9.49
C ASN A 423 17.06 5.44 -9.49
N LEU A 424 17.59 5.79 -10.69
CA LEU A 424 18.59 6.87 -10.79
C LEU A 424 17.98 8.22 -10.41
N LEU A 425 16.78 8.52 -10.89
CA LEU A 425 16.08 9.75 -10.56
C LEU A 425 15.74 9.83 -9.06
N ASP A 426 15.28 8.73 -8.48
CA ASP A 426 14.97 8.68 -7.06
C ASP A 426 16.23 8.85 -6.19
N ARG A 427 17.36 8.31 -6.61
CA ARG A 427 18.67 8.56 -5.96
C ARG A 427 19.08 10.04 -6.06
N VAL A 428 18.96 10.63 -7.24
CA VAL A 428 19.26 12.07 -7.43
C VAL A 428 18.33 12.94 -6.61
N ARG A 429 17.05 12.62 -6.57
CA ARG A 429 16.04 13.28 -5.73
C ARG A 429 16.37 13.15 -4.25
N SER A 430 16.70 11.96 -3.78
CA SER A 430 17.05 11.70 -2.38
C SER A 430 18.31 12.47 -1.96
N MET A 431 19.33 12.50 -2.83
CA MET A 431 20.51 13.33 -2.60
C MET A 431 20.18 14.82 -2.54
N ALA A 432 19.35 15.32 -3.47
CA ALA A 432 18.92 16.71 -3.44
C ALA A 432 18.17 17.06 -2.13
N ILE A 433 17.29 16.18 -1.68
CA ILE A 433 16.56 16.35 -0.41
C ILE A 433 17.51 16.32 0.79
N ALA A 434 18.54 15.46 0.78
CA ALA A 434 19.48 15.31 1.88
C ALA A 434 20.48 16.46 1.99
N TYR A 435 20.94 17.01 0.85
CA TYR A 435 22.08 17.95 0.83
C TYR A 435 21.72 19.38 0.44
N LEU A 436 20.55 19.63 -0.14
CA LEU A 436 20.14 20.99 -0.49
C LEU A 436 19.19 21.57 0.57
N PRO A 437 19.47 22.79 1.06
CA PRO A 437 18.56 23.47 1.98
C PRO A 437 17.18 23.61 1.32
N ARG A 438 16.13 23.16 2.02
CA ARG A 438 14.74 23.21 1.51
C ARG A 438 14.33 24.63 1.17
N GLU A 439 13.54 24.76 0.14
CA GLU A 439 13.04 26.05 -0.39
C GLU A 439 14.14 27.04 -0.79
N SER A 440 15.41 26.63 -0.85
CA SER A 440 16.51 27.44 -1.37
C SER A 440 16.43 27.59 -2.90
N PRO A 441 17.03 28.63 -3.50
CA PRO A 441 17.11 28.77 -4.97
C PRO A 441 17.72 27.53 -5.65
N THR A 442 18.73 26.90 -5.04
CA THR A 442 19.37 25.69 -5.54
C THR A 442 18.43 24.49 -5.49
N TRP A 443 17.63 24.38 -4.43
CA TRP A 443 16.61 23.34 -4.32
C TRP A 443 15.51 23.52 -5.38
N HIS A 444 15.02 24.76 -5.59
CA HIS A 444 14.04 25.06 -6.64
C HIS A 444 14.60 24.77 -8.04
N ALA A 445 15.86 25.11 -8.31
CA ALA A 445 16.50 24.79 -9.58
C ALA A 445 16.61 23.27 -9.80
N ALA A 446 17.05 22.51 -8.79
CA ALA A 446 17.11 21.04 -8.84
C ALA A 446 15.71 20.43 -9.07
N TYR A 447 14.69 20.96 -8.42
CA TYR A 447 13.30 20.54 -8.63
C TYR A 447 12.80 20.82 -10.05
N GLN A 448 13.13 21.97 -10.64
CA GLN A 448 12.75 22.26 -12.04
C GLN A 448 13.46 21.34 -13.02
N VAL A 449 14.75 21.05 -12.81
CA VAL A 449 15.49 20.06 -13.62
C VAL A 449 14.85 18.67 -13.49
N TYR A 450 14.51 18.24 -12.27
CA TYR A 450 13.82 16.97 -12.05
C TYR A 450 12.47 16.94 -12.79
N ARG A 451 11.66 18.01 -12.71
CA ARG A 451 10.39 18.14 -13.47
C ARG A 451 10.61 18.04 -14.98
N MET A 452 11.61 18.74 -15.50
CA MET A 452 11.93 18.67 -16.93
C MET A 452 12.33 17.27 -17.35
N LEU A 453 13.15 16.57 -16.56
CA LEU A 453 13.52 15.17 -16.80
C LEU A 453 12.32 14.24 -16.75
N VAL A 454 11.37 14.46 -15.87
CA VAL A 454 10.12 13.69 -15.79
C VAL A 454 9.19 14.04 -16.96
N ALA A 455 9.10 15.31 -17.38
CA ALA A 455 8.22 15.81 -18.44
C ALA A 455 8.78 15.62 -19.86
N SER A 456 10.09 15.65 -20.07
CA SER A 456 10.75 15.56 -21.40
C SER A 456 10.54 14.24 -22.15
N ARG A 457 9.57 13.46 -21.73
CA ARG A 457 9.21 12.13 -22.21
C ARG A 457 7.86 12.08 -22.94
N HIS A 458 7.29 13.27 -23.19
CA HIS A 458 6.04 13.42 -23.95
C HIS A 458 6.29 13.62 -25.43
#